data_2e5c9011670153cef7a80342c6f3c251
#
_entry.id   2e5c9011670153cef7a80342c6f3c251
#
_cell.length_a   1.000
_cell.length_b   1.000
_cell.length_c   1.000
_cell.angle_alpha   90.00
_cell.angle_beta   90.00
_cell.angle_gamma   90.00
#
_symmetry.space_group_name_H-M   'P 1'
#
loop_
_entity.id
_entity.type
_entity.pdbx_description
1 polymer ?
#
loop_
_entity_poly.entity_id
_entity_poly.type
_entity_poly.pdbx_seq_one_letter_code
_entity_poly.pdbx_strand_id
1 'polypeptide(L)'
;MKIAYTMNGLIGGLSGKNSSGSTRDDQIIVLKYVSEILQKYIMPWNDVDFFIFSWHTDFMDEFNRHISPVKCKLIPQIDFEIPEHLKGGNINRVMAHYSRWYGFKEVMNLVSEYEKEHYFKYDLVVNARFDICWNKPFHFKKLD
;
A
#
# COMPACT_ATOMS: atom_id res chain seq x y z
N MET A 1 -7.80 -18.42 9.02
CA MET A 1 -7.68 -17.74 7.71
C MET A 1 -6.52 -16.79 7.81
N LYS A 2 -5.49 -17.01 7.00
CA LYS A 2 -4.30 -16.16 6.95
C LYS A 2 -4.41 -15.16 5.80
N ILE A 3 -4.16 -13.88 6.06
CA ILE A 3 -4.48 -12.79 5.14
C ILE A 3 -3.21 -12.04 4.77
N ALA A 4 -2.97 -11.84 3.47
CA ALA A 4 -2.00 -10.86 2.99
C ALA A 4 -2.70 -9.49 2.87
N TYR A 5 -2.31 -8.53 3.70
CA TYR A 5 -2.79 -7.16 3.60
C TYR A 5 -1.76 -6.30 2.87
N THR A 6 -2.07 -5.92 1.65
CA THR A 6 -1.15 -5.20 0.78
C THR A 6 -1.50 -3.72 0.73
N MET A 7 -0.50 -2.86 0.79
CA MET A 7 -0.63 -1.42 0.58
C MET A 7 0.39 -0.97 -0.47
N ASN A 8 -0.07 -0.15 -1.42
CA ASN A 8 0.82 0.32 -2.47
C ASN A 8 0.59 1.79 -2.85
N GLY A 9 1.66 2.44 -3.31
CA GLY A 9 1.63 3.80 -3.84
C GLY A 9 2.32 4.83 -2.95
N LEU A 10 1.82 6.05 -3.00
CA LEU A 10 2.28 7.16 -2.19
C LEU A 10 1.43 7.29 -0.91
N ILE A 11 2.08 7.68 0.18
CA ILE A 11 1.39 8.14 1.38
C ILE A 11 0.90 9.56 1.08
N GLY A 12 -0.40 9.80 1.21
CA GLY A 12 -0.97 11.15 1.06
C GLY A 12 -0.55 12.08 2.19
N GLY A 13 -0.80 13.37 2.03
CA GLY A 13 -0.64 14.36 3.08
C GLY A 13 -1.97 14.75 3.73
N LEU A 14 -1.91 15.54 4.80
CA LEU A 14 -3.08 16.00 5.55
C LEU A 14 -3.98 16.96 4.75
N SER A 15 -3.43 17.65 3.77
CA SER A 15 -4.10 18.75 3.06
C SER A 15 -4.55 18.42 1.64
N GLY A 16 -4.49 17.16 1.18
CA GLY A 16 -4.97 16.85 -0.17
C GLY A 16 -4.72 15.46 -0.72
N LYS A 17 -5.38 15.20 -1.85
CA LYS A 17 -5.32 13.94 -2.59
C LYS A 17 -3.99 13.72 -3.33
N ASN A 18 -3.19 14.78 -3.50
CA ASN A 18 -1.92 14.71 -4.21
C ASN A 18 -0.77 14.78 -3.21
N SER A 19 0.11 13.81 -3.27
CA SER A 19 1.37 13.78 -2.51
C SER A 19 2.34 14.92 -2.88
N SER A 20 2.14 15.56 -4.04
CA SER A 20 2.85 16.77 -4.43
C SER A 20 2.44 17.93 -3.52
N GLY A 21 3.32 18.31 -2.60
CA GLY A 21 3.09 19.35 -1.61
C GLY A 21 2.90 18.86 -0.18
N SER A 22 2.83 17.54 0.06
CA SER A 22 2.86 16.98 1.39
C SER A 22 4.28 17.00 1.93
N THR A 23 4.44 17.48 3.16
CA THR A 23 5.72 17.38 3.86
C THR A 23 5.96 15.94 4.32
N ARG A 24 7.22 15.59 4.62
CA ARG A 24 7.55 14.30 5.24
C ARG A 24 6.79 14.12 6.57
N ASP A 25 6.69 15.17 7.37
CA ASP A 25 6.01 15.13 8.66
C ASP A 25 4.51 14.83 8.49
N ASP A 26 3.83 15.43 7.51
CA ASP A 26 2.44 15.12 7.17
C ASP A 26 2.27 13.64 6.81
N GLN A 27 3.19 13.10 6.02
CA GLN A 27 3.16 11.71 5.60
C GLN A 27 3.38 10.75 6.78
N ILE A 28 4.26 11.09 7.73
CA ILE A 28 4.47 10.33 8.96
C ILE A 28 3.19 10.35 9.83
N ILE A 29 2.53 11.49 9.94
CA ILE A 29 1.27 11.61 10.67
C ILE A 29 0.19 10.71 10.04
N VAL A 30 0.04 10.74 8.71
CA VAL A 30 -0.90 9.87 8.00
C VAL A 30 -0.59 8.39 8.24
N LEU A 31 0.68 8.00 8.14
CA LEU A 31 1.10 6.61 8.37
C LEU A 31 0.81 6.16 9.80
N LYS A 32 1.03 7.02 10.78
CA LYS A 32 0.69 6.77 12.19
C LYS A 32 -0.81 6.54 12.38
N TYR A 33 -1.67 7.38 11.80
CA TYR A 33 -3.12 7.18 11.84
C TYR A 33 -3.55 5.87 11.17
N VAL A 34 -3.00 5.54 10.02
CA VAL A 34 -3.26 4.26 9.35
C VAL A 34 -2.89 3.10 10.27
N SER A 35 -1.72 3.14 10.87
CA SER A 35 -1.25 2.12 11.83
C SER A 35 -2.23 1.97 13.01
N GLU A 36 -2.62 3.06 13.66
CA GLU A 36 -3.55 3.04 14.78
C GLU A 36 -4.91 2.42 14.39
N ILE A 37 -5.41 2.73 13.19
CA ILE A 37 -6.65 2.19 12.66
C ILE A 37 -6.53 0.69 12.37
N LEU A 38 -5.42 0.24 11.77
CA LEU A 38 -5.18 -1.17 11.52
C LEU A 38 -5.06 -1.95 12.82
N GLN A 39 -4.35 -1.42 13.81
CA GLN A 39 -4.23 -2.02 15.16
C GLN A 39 -5.56 -2.09 15.89
N LYS A 40 -6.45 -1.13 15.70
CA LYS A 40 -7.75 -1.07 16.38
C LYS A 40 -8.82 -1.91 15.70
N TYR A 41 -8.86 -1.94 14.38
CA TYR A 41 -10.02 -2.45 13.65
C TYR A 41 -9.75 -3.70 12.80
N ILE A 42 -8.49 -3.99 12.47
CA ILE A 42 -8.12 -5.11 11.60
C ILE A 42 -7.36 -6.19 12.35
N MET A 43 -6.24 -5.85 12.97
CA MET A 43 -5.33 -6.83 13.58
C MET A 43 -5.95 -7.65 14.72
N PRO A 44 -6.79 -7.11 15.62
CA PRO A 44 -7.35 -7.89 16.71
C PRO A 44 -8.32 -9.01 16.27
N TRP A 45 -8.79 -8.92 15.02
CA TRP A 45 -9.83 -9.78 14.49
C TRP A 45 -9.36 -10.71 13.37
N ASN A 46 -8.14 -10.53 12.89
CA ASN A 46 -7.64 -11.20 11.70
C ASN A 46 -6.15 -11.56 11.86
N ASP A 47 -5.76 -12.71 11.33
CA ASP A 47 -4.35 -13.12 11.18
C ASP A 47 -3.80 -12.50 9.90
N VAL A 48 -3.02 -11.42 10.03
CA VAL A 48 -2.65 -10.54 8.91
C VAL A 48 -1.16 -10.35 8.84
N ASP A 49 -0.58 -10.60 7.67
CA ASP A 49 0.77 -10.17 7.30
C ASP A 49 0.69 -8.96 6.36
N PHE A 50 1.47 -7.91 6.65
CA PHE A 50 1.49 -6.69 5.86
C PHE A 50 2.58 -6.73 4.79
N PHE A 51 2.23 -6.26 3.58
CA PHE A 51 3.12 -6.09 2.43
C PHE A 51 3.04 -4.67 1.93
N ILE A 52 4.19 -4.04 1.68
CA ILE A 52 4.23 -2.64 1.27
C ILE A 52 5.06 -2.48 0.00
N PHE A 53 4.51 -1.76 -0.96
CA PHE A 53 5.24 -1.15 -2.06
C PHE A 53 5.03 0.36 -2.05
N SER A 54 6.11 1.15 -2.06
CA SER A 54 5.97 2.61 -2.11
C SER A 54 7.04 3.29 -2.94
N TRP A 55 6.68 4.46 -3.47
CA TRP A 55 7.59 5.38 -4.16
C TRP A 55 8.40 6.25 -3.19
N HIS A 56 8.15 6.17 -1.89
CA HIS A 56 8.91 6.87 -0.84
C HIS A 56 10.14 6.09 -0.43
N THR A 57 11.27 6.36 -1.08
CA THR A 57 12.52 5.60 -0.89
C THR A 57 13.16 5.74 0.49
N ASP A 58 12.79 6.79 1.22
CA ASP A 58 13.33 7.15 2.54
C ASP A 58 12.41 6.77 3.72
N PHE A 59 11.36 5.95 3.47
CA PHE A 59 10.34 5.60 4.47
C PHE A 59 10.49 4.21 5.09
N MET A 60 11.59 3.49 4.85
CA MET A 60 11.74 2.11 5.35
C MET A 60 11.61 2.04 6.87
N ASP A 61 12.28 2.93 7.61
CA ASP A 61 12.24 2.96 9.07
C ASP A 61 10.84 3.29 9.60
N GLU A 62 10.13 4.19 8.93
CA GLU A 62 8.77 4.57 9.32
C GLU A 62 7.77 3.42 9.06
N PHE A 63 7.88 2.72 7.94
CA PHE A 63 7.08 1.53 7.69
C PHE A 63 7.37 0.42 8.70
N ASN A 64 8.62 0.16 9.01
CA ASN A 64 8.99 -0.82 10.03
C ASN A 64 8.48 -0.44 11.42
N ARG A 65 8.55 0.83 11.79
CA ARG A 65 8.10 1.34 13.09
C ARG A 65 6.59 1.27 13.27
N HIS A 66 5.83 1.62 12.23
CA HIS A 66 4.38 1.80 12.35
C HIS A 66 3.56 0.62 11.87
N ILE A 67 4.01 -0.12 10.86
CA ILE A 67 3.26 -1.21 10.22
C ILE A 67 3.94 -2.57 10.46
N SER A 68 5.28 -2.61 10.51
CA SER A 68 6.08 -3.84 10.61
C SER A 68 5.76 -4.83 9.48
N PRO A 69 5.91 -4.44 8.20
CA PRO A 69 5.59 -5.32 7.09
C PRO A 69 6.53 -6.52 7.04
N VAL A 70 6.03 -7.69 6.65
CA VAL A 70 6.85 -8.90 6.44
C VAL A 70 7.72 -8.77 5.19
N LYS A 71 7.26 -8.02 4.18
CA LYS A 71 8.07 -7.56 3.05
C LYS A 71 7.70 -6.13 2.67
N CYS A 72 8.74 -5.36 2.33
CA CYS A 72 8.61 -3.97 1.89
C CYS A 72 9.56 -3.70 0.72
N LYS A 73 9.06 -3.05 -0.33
CA LYS A 73 9.87 -2.60 -1.48
C LYS A 73 9.64 -1.12 -1.72
N LEU A 74 10.73 -0.35 -1.69
CA LEU A 74 10.73 1.09 -1.94
C LEU A 74 11.63 1.38 -3.14
N ILE A 75 11.08 2.07 -4.12
CA ILE A 75 11.83 2.50 -5.31
C ILE A 75 11.45 3.93 -5.69
N PRO A 76 12.32 4.66 -6.38
CA PRO A 76 11.96 5.99 -6.90
C PRO A 76 10.82 5.88 -7.91
N GLN A 77 10.05 6.95 -8.05
CA GLN A 77 8.99 7.06 -9.05
C GLN A 77 9.55 6.80 -10.46
N ILE A 78 8.92 5.89 -11.18
CA ILE A 78 9.27 5.59 -12.57
C ILE A 78 8.56 6.59 -13.48
N ASP A 79 9.30 7.10 -14.46
CA ASP A 79 8.73 7.83 -15.59
C ASP A 79 8.32 6.81 -16.66
N PHE A 80 6.99 6.57 -16.77
CA PHE A 80 6.45 5.58 -17.69
C PHE A 80 6.38 6.15 -19.11
N GLU A 81 6.83 5.36 -20.08
CA GLU A 81 6.62 5.65 -21.47
C GLU A 81 5.13 5.50 -21.83
N ILE A 82 4.49 6.60 -22.20
CA ILE A 82 3.07 6.62 -22.53
C ILE A 82 2.89 6.43 -24.04
N PRO A 83 2.11 5.44 -24.48
CA PRO A 83 1.78 5.24 -25.88
C PRO A 83 1.18 6.48 -26.54
N GLU A 84 1.51 6.72 -27.81
CA GLU A 84 1.14 7.93 -28.54
C GLU A 84 -0.38 8.17 -28.54
N HIS A 85 -1.19 7.11 -28.71
CA HIS A 85 -2.65 7.22 -28.73
C HIS A 85 -3.27 7.67 -27.38
N LEU A 86 -2.51 7.64 -26.27
CA LEU A 86 -2.95 8.12 -24.96
C LEU A 86 -2.46 9.53 -24.64
N LYS A 87 -1.56 10.10 -25.44
CA LYS A 87 -0.99 11.44 -25.21
C LYS A 87 -1.98 12.58 -25.45
N GLY A 88 -3.06 12.35 -26.19
CA GLY A 88 -4.10 13.35 -26.46
C GLY A 88 -5.01 13.66 -25.27
N GLY A 89 -4.88 12.94 -24.17
CA GLY A 89 -5.64 13.11 -22.94
C GLY A 89 -4.88 13.81 -21.81
N ASN A 90 -5.42 13.72 -20.59
CA ASN A 90 -4.74 14.20 -19.39
C ASN A 90 -3.58 13.25 -19.04
N ILE A 91 -2.36 13.61 -19.44
CA ILE A 91 -1.14 12.80 -19.26
C ILE A 91 -0.88 12.46 -17.79
N ASN A 92 -1.13 13.40 -16.85
CA ASN A 92 -0.93 13.17 -15.43
C ASN A 92 -1.87 12.08 -14.89
N ARG A 93 -3.10 12.03 -15.42
CA ARG A 93 -4.05 10.97 -15.04
C ARG A 93 -3.61 9.62 -15.60
N VAL A 94 -3.11 9.59 -16.83
CA VAL A 94 -2.56 8.36 -17.44
C VAL A 94 -1.38 7.84 -16.62
N MET A 95 -0.41 8.72 -16.30
CA MET A 95 0.75 8.39 -15.45
C MET A 95 0.32 7.86 -14.07
N ALA A 96 -0.69 8.48 -13.45
CA ALA A 96 -1.21 8.01 -12.16
C ALA A 96 -1.82 6.59 -12.25
N HIS A 97 -2.46 6.24 -13.36
CA HIS A 97 -2.96 4.88 -13.60
C HIS A 97 -1.80 3.88 -13.77
N TYR A 98 -0.78 4.20 -14.56
CA TYR A 98 0.39 3.35 -14.73
C TYR A 98 1.11 3.12 -13.39
N SER A 99 1.33 4.18 -12.62
CA SER A 99 1.93 4.08 -11.28
C SER A 99 1.13 3.18 -10.34
N ARG A 100 -0.21 3.28 -10.36
CA ARG A 100 -1.10 2.45 -9.54
C ARG A 100 -0.98 0.97 -9.90
N TRP A 101 -1.09 0.65 -11.18
CA TRP A 101 -1.04 -0.74 -11.64
C TRP A 101 0.36 -1.36 -11.45
N TYR A 102 1.40 -0.57 -11.68
CA TYR A 102 2.76 -1.01 -11.40
C TYR A 102 2.94 -1.32 -9.91
N GLY A 103 2.53 -0.41 -9.03
CA GLY A 103 2.61 -0.63 -7.58
C GLY A 103 1.80 -1.83 -7.11
N PHE A 104 0.60 -2.04 -7.68
CA PHE A 104 -0.19 -3.25 -7.42
C PHE A 104 0.55 -4.53 -7.84
N LYS A 105 1.10 -4.56 -9.06
CA LYS A 105 1.90 -5.69 -9.54
C LYS A 105 3.08 -5.98 -8.59
N GLU A 106 3.83 -4.95 -8.20
CA GLU A 106 5.00 -5.10 -7.35
C GLU A 106 4.65 -5.64 -5.95
N VAL A 107 3.58 -5.12 -5.34
CA VAL A 107 3.17 -5.62 -4.02
C VAL A 107 2.64 -7.07 -4.09
N MET A 108 1.98 -7.45 -5.18
CA MET A 108 1.56 -8.85 -5.40
C MET A 108 2.74 -9.79 -5.64
N ASN A 109 3.82 -9.30 -6.27
CA ASN A 109 5.07 -10.06 -6.38
C ASN A 109 5.67 -10.35 -5.01
N LEU A 110 5.68 -9.36 -4.09
CA LEU A 110 6.15 -9.57 -2.71
C LEU A 110 5.36 -10.65 -1.97
N VAL A 111 4.03 -10.67 -2.13
CA VAL A 111 3.17 -11.72 -1.58
C VAL A 111 3.56 -13.08 -2.15
N SER A 112 3.65 -13.19 -3.49
CA SER A 112 4.00 -14.45 -4.16
C SER A 112 5.39 -14.98 -3.80
N GLU A 113 6.37 -14.08 -3.63
CA GLU A 113 7.71 -14.43 -3.17
C GLU A 113 7.67 -14.99 -1.74
N TYR A 114 6.98 -14.30 -0.83
CA TYR A 114 6.87 -14.71 0.57
C TYR A 114 6.16 -16.06 0.71
N GLU A 115 5.07 -16.30 -0.04
CA GLU A 115 4.38 -17.59 -0.09
C GLU A 115 5.32 -18.73 -0.55
N LYS A 116 6.14 -18.49 -1.59
CA LYS A 116 7.11 -19.47 -2.09
C LYS A 116 8.22 -19.75 -1.08
N GLU A 117 8.77 -18.71 -0.43
CA GLU A 117 9.84 -18.83 0.55
C GLU A 117 9.40 -19.60 1.80
N HIS A 118 8.12 -19.52 2.17
CA HIS A 118 7.57 -20.12 3.39
C HIS A 118 6.67 -21.35 3.12
N TYR A 119 6.54 -21.78 1.85
CA TYR A 119 5.81 -22.99 1.44
C TYR A 119 4.34 -23.01 1.86
N PHE A 120 3.63 -21.87 1.76
CA PHE A 120 2.18 -21.78 2.01
C PHE A 120 1.51 -20.84 1.01
N LYS A 121 0.17 -20.70 1.15
CA LYS A 121 -0.64 -19.72 0.43
C LYS A 121 -1.50 -18.92 1.40
N TYR A 122 -1.71 -17.66 1.12
CA TYR A 122 -2.71 -16.87 1.83
C TYR A 122 -4.12 -17.28 1.39
N ASP A 123 -5.04 -17.33 2.36
CA ASP A 123 -6.45 -17.61 2.07
C ASP A 123 -7.13 -16.41 1.39
N LEU A 124 -6.67 -15.19 1.69
CA LEU A 124 -7.19 -13.95 1.16
C LEU A 124 -6.08 -12.92 0.97
N VAL A 125 -6.17 -12.16 -0.12
CA VAL A 125 -5.35 -10.97 -0.33
C VAL A 125 -6.24 -9.73 -0.31
N VAL A 126 -5.96 -8.81 0.59
CA VAL A 126 -6.62 -7.51 0.69
C VAL A 126 -5.69 -6.45 0.13
N ASN A 127 -6.12 -5.73 -0.90
CA ASN A 127 -5.36 -4.61 -1.42
C ASN A 127 -5.97 -3.29 -0.97
N ALA A 128 -5.17 -2.48 -0.28
CA ALA A 128 -5.58 -1.19 0.25
C ALA A 128 -4.63 -0.07 -0.21
N ARG A 129 -5.05 1.15 0.06
CA ARG A 129 -4.23 2.35 -0.12
C ARG A 129 -3.92 2.94 1.25
N PHE A 130 -2.87 3.76 1.35
CA PHE A 130 -2.51 4.44 2.59
C PHE A 130 -3.53 5.53 3.02
N ASP A 131 -4.43 5.95 2.14
CA ASP A 131 -5.46 6.95 2.40
C ASP A 131 -6.87 6.34 2.63
N ILE A 132 -6.96 5.01 2.76
CA ILE A 132 -8.20 4.31 3.08
C ILE A 132 -8.18 3.90 4.56
N CYS A 133 -9.20 4.34 5.29
CA CYS A 133 -9.33 4.06 6.71
C CYS A 133 -10.59 3.24 7.01
N TRP A 134 -10.44 2.29 7.94
CA TRP A 134 -11.54 1.55 8.51
C TRP A 134 -12.14 2.36 9.67
N ASN A 135 -13.46 2.45 9.74
CA ASN A 135 -14.16 3.18 10.80
C ASN A 135 -14.85 2.27 11.83
N LYS A 136 -14.74 0.95 11.66
CA LYS A 136 -15.27 -0.07 12.56
C LYS A 136 -14.49 -1.38 12.42
N PRO A 137 -14.55 -2.28 13.43
CA PRO A 137 -13.95 -3.61 13.35
C PRO A 137 -14.43 -4.38 12.11
N PHE A 138 -13.49 -5.02 11.43
CA PHE A 138 -13.79 -5.82 10.26
C PHE A 138 -13.19 -7.21 10.36
N HIS A 139 -14.04 -8.22 10.18
CA HIS A 139 -13.68 -9.63 10.19
C HIS A 139 -13.75 -10.17 8.77
N PHE A 140 -12.61 -10.38 8.14
CA PHE A 140 -12.57 -10.91 6.77
C PHE A 140 -13.17 -12.33 6.65
N LYS A 141 -13.12 -13.13 7.71
CA LYS A 141 -13.72 -14.47 7.76
C LYS A 141 -15.25 -14.47 7.59
N LYS A 142 -15.90 -13.31 7.69
CA LYS A 142 -17.35 -13.16 7.50
C LYS A 142 -17.75 -12.78 6.07
N LEU A 143 -16.80 -12.84 5.12
CA LEU A 143 -17.06 -12.59 3.70
C LEU A 143 -17.53 -13.85 2.94
N ASP A 144 -17.61 -15.00 3.62
CA ASP A 144 -18.12 -16.27 3.07
C ASP A 144 -19.65 -16.29 3.01
#